data_f2e1d74a64e10d903d4a5d54573e4594
#
_entry.id   f2e1d74a64e10d903d4a5d54573e4594
#
_cell.length_a   1.000
_cell.length_b   1.000
_cell.length_c   1.000
_cell.angle_alpha   90.00
_cell.angle_beta   90.00
_cell.angle_gamma   90.00
#
_symmetry.space_group_name_H-M   'P 1'
#
loop_
_entity.id
_entity.type
_entity.pdbx_description
1 polymer ?
#
loop_
_entity_poly.entity_id
_entity_poly.type
_entity_poly.pdbx_seq_one_letter_code
_entity_poly.pdbx_strand_id
1 'polypeptide(L)'
;SFRADGSSKFNKDNRYGYFPSGSLAWSFSEEEFMKKLLPSWFEYMKVRFSWGRTGKDNIKAWGWKQLYSLDPSRGYGFGSNGGILQTGIKPGATPNPDAHWDNTDKFNLGFDLRFLNNRLSATVDVYYDINSDILNQNIGGIIGTPIFAGGALTEVNFGRIDAFGSEFSLNWRDKIDQVKYNIGVNFGFNGNRVREWPQSAPSYIQENSVREGASTIFPTYGYKVWRGTSSGDGILRNSDDIENYWNYLSANAEAAGTSPEYLGVKDASQLKPGMLAYQDLGGVLNEDGTQSGPDGRIAKTQDYAKLNKSGKTYGFTTKLGAEWKGISFNMMIATSWGGYRQIDVNKITTSSGDMLWTPDSFWED
;
A
#
# COMPACT_ATOMS: atom_id res chain seq x y z
N SER A 1 -26.75 15.90 -7.15
CA SER A 1 -27.28 14.68 -6.51
C SER A 1 -27.06 14.73 -5.00
N PHE A 2 -27.94 14.11 -4.24
CA PHE A 2 -27.83 13.99 -2.79
C PHE A 2 -28.29 12.60 -2.37
N ARG A 3 -27.51 11.94 -1.51
CA ARG A 3 -27.82 10.62 -0.96
C ARG A 3 -27.66 10.63 0.55
N ALA A 4 -28.55 9.99 1.27
CA ALA A 4 -28.47 9.73 2.69
C ALA A 4 -28.52 8.21 2.93
N ASP A 5 -27.53 7.67 3.58
CA ASP A 5 -27.43 6.25 3.92
C ASP A 5 -27.42 6.06 5.42
N GLY A 6 -28.05 4.98 5.90
CA GLY A 6 -28.06 4.62 7.30
C GLY A 6 -27.36 3.28 7.55
N SER A 7 -26.53 3.20 8.58
CA SER A 7 -25.89 1.95 9.01
C SER A 7 -26.16 1.68 10.48
N SER A 8 -26.70 0.50 10.80
CA SER A 8 -26.95 0.05 12.17
C SER A 8 -25.67 -0.29 12.96
N LYS A 9 -24.51 -0.29 12.28
CA LYS A 9 -23.21 -0.50 12.92
C LYS A 9 -22.81 0.65 13.82
N PHE A 10 -23.29 1.87 13.54
CA PHE A 10 -23.04 3.08 14.32
C PHE A 10 -24.12 3.35 15.38
N ASN A 11 -23.76 4.16 16.35
CA ASN A 11 -24.72 4.70 17.31
C ASN A 11 -25.83 5.49 16.58
N LYS A 12 -26.99 5.64 17.22
CA LYS A 12 -28.15 6.34 16.66
C LYS A 12 -27.82 7.76 16.17
N ASP A 13 -26.91 8.45 16.83
CA ASP A 13 -26.56 9.85 16.54
C ASP A 13 -25.62 9.96 15.33
N ASN A 14 -24.84 8.91 15.01
CA ASN A 14 -23.88 8.84 13.92
C ASN A 14 -24.30 7.88 12.79
N ARG A 15 -25.56 7.39 12.86
CA ARG A 15 -26.08 6.34 11.97
C ARG A 15 -26.14 6.77 10.52
N TYR A 16 -26.49 8.02 10.27
CA TYR A 16 -26.72 8.52 8.92
C TYR A 16 -25.50 9.25 8.38
N GLY A 17 -25.07 8.85 7.17
CA GLY A 17 -24.10 9.57 6.35
C GLY A 17 -24.80 10.33 5.24
N TYR A 18 -24.28 11.52 4.91
CA TYR A 18 -24.83 12.40 3.89
C TYR A 18 -23.80 12.62 2.77
N PHE A 19 -24.18 12.31 1.55
CA PHE A 19 -23.28 12.22 0.41
C PHE A 19 -23.77 13.09 -0.75
N PRO A 20 -23.48 14.39 -0.71
CA PRO A 20 -23.76 15.31 -1.82
C PRO A 20 -22.79 15.07 -2.97
N SER A 21 -23.24 15.37 -4.21
CA SER A 21 -22.37 15.44 -5.37
C SER A 21 -22.90 16.44 -6.39
N GLY A 22 -21.98 17.01 -7.16
CA GLY A 22 -22.28 17.95 -8.22
C GLY A 22 -21.28 17.83 -9.36
N SER A 23 -21.73 18.16 -10.57
CA SER A 23 -20.84 18.22 -11.73
C SER A 23 -21.26 19.36 -12.65
N LEU A 24 -20.25 19.95 -13.30
CA LEU A 24 -20.38 20.97 -14.32
C LEU A 24 -19.63 20.51 -15.56
N ALA A 25 -20.17 20.85 -16.72
CA ALA A 25 -19.50 20.58 -17.98
C ALA A 25 -19.73 21.77 -18.92
N TRP A 26 -18.65 22.19 -19.59
CA TRP A 26 -18.68 23.30 -20.50
C TRP A 26 -18.04 22.91 -21.84
N SER A 27 -18.84 22.98 -22.90
CA SER A 27 -18.38 22.77 -24.28
C SER A 27 -17.71 24.05 -24.79
N PHE A 28 -16.48 24.26 -24.32
CA PHE A 28 -15.72 25.50 -24.51
C PHE A 28 -15.52 25.86 -25.98
N SER A 29 -15.30 24.90 -26.85
CA SER A 29 -15.11 25.08 -28.29
C SER A 29 -16.38 25.56 -29.02
N GLU A 30 -17.57 25.36 -28.42
CA GLU A 30 -18.83 25.77 -29.04
C GLU A 30 -19.14 27.29 -28.84
N GLU A 31 -18.40 27.96 -27.97
CA GLU A 31 -18.56 29.38 -27.75
C GLU A 31 -18.08 30.19 -28.95
N GLU A 32 -18.85 31.23 -29.30
CA GLU A 32 -18.56 32.06 -30.51
C GLU A 32 -17.18 32.70 -30.48
N PHE A 33 -16.71 33.13 -29.31
CA PHE A 33 -15.39 33.73 -29.16
C PHE A 33 -14.28 32.71 -29.38
N MET A 34 -14.50 31.43 -29.04
CA MET A 34 -13.54 30.38 -29.24
C MET A 34 -13.52 29.86 -30.67
N LYS A 35 -14.68 29.78 -31.34
CA LYS A 35 -14.74 29.35 -32.74
C LYS A 35 -13.90 30.27 -33.67
N LYS A 36 -13.68 31.52 -33.27
CA LYS A 36 -12.83 32.44 -33.99
C LYS A 36 -11.33 32.31 -33.71
N LEU A 37 -10.98 31.74 -32.56
CA LEU A 37 -9.60 31.61 -32.08
C LEU A 37 -9.00 30.25 -32.37
N LEU A 38 -9.84 29.20 -32.43
CA LEU A 38 -9.37 27.85 -32.61
C LEU A 38 -8.94 27.61 -34.07
N PRO A 39 -7.79 26.95 -34.29
CA PRO A 39 -7.35 26.57 -35.61
C PRO A 39 -8.26 25.47 -36.20
N SER A 40 -8.33 25.36 -37.51
CA SER A 40 -9.22 24.45 -38.25
C SER A 40 -9.00 22.96 -37.96
N TRP A 41 -7.88 22.59 -37.37
CA TRP A 41 -7.56 21.21 -36.97
C TRP A 41 -8.03 20.85 -35.55
N PHE A 42 -8.57 21.84 -34.81
CA PHE A 42 -9.09 21.66 -33.45
C PHE A 42 -10.62 21.81 -33.49
N GLU A 43 -11.36 20.72 -33.32
CA GLU A 43 -12.81 20.73 -33.54
C GLU A 43 -13.61 20.81 -32.27
N TYR A 44 -13.12 20.23 -31.17
CA TYR A 44 -13.93 20.13 -29.97
C TYR A 44 -13.10 20.14 -28.70
N MET A 45 -13.57 20.91 -27.72
CA MET A 45 -13.08 20.91 -26.35
C MET A 45 -14.23 21.05 -25.37
N LYS A 46 -14.32 20.10 -24.46
CA LYS A 46 -15.23 20.14 -23.33
C LYS A 46 -14.43 19.99 -22.05
N VAL A 47 -14.67 20.90 -21.11
CA VAL A 47 -14.14 20.85 -19.76
C VAL A 47 -15.21 20.29 -18.83
N ARG A 48 -14.83 19.38 -17.97
CA ARG A 48 -15.71 18.76 -16.97
C ARG A 48 -15.10 18.95 -15.59
N PHE A 49 -15.91 19.34 -14.64
CA PHE A 49 -15.53 19.34 -13.24
C PHE A 49 -16.59 18.57 -12.45
N SER A 50 -16.17 17.72 -11.56
CA SER A 50 -17.07 17.06 -10.62
C SER A 50 -16.47 17.03 -9.22
N TRP A 51 -17.36 17.15 -8.26
CA TRP A 51 -17.09 16.91 -6.86
C TRP A 51 -18.17 16.02 -6.28
N GLY A 52 -17.78 15.10 -5.39
CA GLY A 52 -18.75 14.27 -4.68
C GLY A 52 -18.15 13.67 -3.43
N ARG A 53 -18.98 13.55 -2.42
CA ARG A 53 -18.64 12.84 -1.18
C ARG A 53 -19.18 11.43 -1.20
N THR A 54 -18.37 10.47 -0.75
CA THR A 54 -18.75 9.08 -0.50
C THR A 54 -18.34 8.69 0.90
N GLY A 55 -19.00 7.69 1.49
CA GLY A 55 -18.65 7.19 2.81
C GLY A 55 -18.53 5.68 2.85
N LYS A 56 -17.84 5.20 3.89
CA LYS A 56 -17.72 3.76 4.19
C LYS A 56 -18.12 3.52 5.64
N ASP A 57 -18.79 2.41 5.90
CA ASP A 57 -19.17 1.93 7.21
C ASP A 57 -18.34 0.72 7.66
N ASN A 58 -17.05 0.72 7.35
CA ASN A 58 -16.15 -0.40 7.61
C ASN A 58 -15.76 -0.51 9.10
N ILE A 59 -16.77 -0.67 9.94
CA ILE A 59 -16.65 -0.85 11.38
C ILE A 59 -17.30 -2.17 11.80
N LYS A 60 -16.82 -2.75 12.90
CA LYS A 60 -17.45 -3.92 13.52
C LYS A 60 -18.84 -3.57 14.05
N ALA A 61 -19.78 -4.46 13.83
CA ALA A 61 -21.13 -4.29 14.40
C ALA A 61 -21.05 -4.19 15.93
N TRP A 62 -21.83 -3.27 16.50
CA TRP A 62 -21.95 -3.05 17.95
C TRP A 62 -20.70 -2.47 18.63
N GLY A 63 -19.68 -2.01 17.89
CA GLY A 63 -18.46 -1.39 18.43
C GLY A 63 -18.72 -0.15 19.30
N TRP A 64 -19.90 0.44 19.20
CA TRP A 64 -20.34 1.56 20.03
C TRP A 64 -20.93 1.17 21.39
N LYS A 65 -21.11 -0.15 21.65
CA LYS A 65 -21.63 -0.69 22.93
C LYS A 65 -20.56 -1.48 23.65
N GLN A 66 -20.59 -1.41 25.00
CA GLN A 66 -19.81 -2.32 25.81
C GLN A 66 -20.37 -3.73 25.65
N LEU A 67 -19.58 -4.63 25.09
CA LEU A 67 -19.89 -6.04 24.98
C LEU A 67 -19.15 -6.82 26.08
N TYR A 68 -19.71 -7.96 26.44
CA TYR A 68 -19.13 -8.88 27.39
C TYR A 68 -19.01 -10.26 26.75
N SER A 69 -17.97 -10.99 27.10
CA SER A 69 -17.79 -12.39 26.66
C SER A 69 -17.64 -13.30 27.88
N LEU A 70 -18.11 -14.52 27.76
CA LEU A 70 -17.87 -15.56 28.75
C LEU A 70 -16.38 -15.96 28.70
N ASP A 71 -15.78 -16.13 29.88
CA ASP A 71 -14.40 -16.52 30.03
C ASP A 71 -14.26 -17.66 31.05
N PRO A 72 -14.18 -18.91 30.61
CA PRO A 72 -14.04 -20.06 31.52
C PRO A 72 -12.79 -20.00 32.39
N SER A 73 -11.74 -19.29 31.95
CA SER A 73 -10.48 -19.15 32.71
C SER A 73 -10.57 -18.14 33.87
N ARG A 74 -11.62 -17.33 33.92
CA ARG A 74 -11.84 -16.29 34.94
C ARG A 74 -13.07 -16.58 35.81
N GLY A 75 -13.42 -17.84 35.91
CA GLY A 75 -14.53 -18.25 36.76
C GLY A 75 -14.17 -18.29 38.25
N TYR A 76 -15.16 -18.46 39.07
CA TYR A 76 -15.02 -18.66 40.47
C TYR A 76 -15.69 -19.96 40.92
N GLY A 77 -15.01 -20.70 41.75
CA GLY A 77 -15.52 -21.94 42.33
C GLY A 77 -16.36 -21.66 43.60
N PHE A 78 -17.63 -22.08 43.58
CA PHE A 78 -18.53 -21.98 44.74
C PHE A 78 -18.69 -23.34 45.38
N GLY A 79 -18.63 -23.41 46.69
CA GLY A 79 -18.80 -24.63 47.49
C GLY A 79 -17.53 -25.07 48.21
N SER A 80 -17.66 -26.10 49.08
CA SER A 80 -16.53 -26.72 49.79
C SER A 80 -15.61 -27.50 48.83
N ASN A 81 -14.31 -27.40 49.03
CA ASN A 81 -13.26 -28.07 48.23
C ASN A 81 -13.20 -27.63 46.75
N GLY A 82 -13.43 -26.33 46.49
CA GLY A 82 -13.29 -25.77 45.15
C GLY A 82 -14.51 -25.91 44.24
N GLY A 83 -15.55 -26.62 44.65
CA GLY A 83 -16.90 -26.61 44.06
C GLY A 83 -16.97 -26.69 42.54
N ILE A 84 -18.14 -26.39 42.00
CA ILE A 84 -18.36 -26.24 40.55
C ILE A 84 -17.81 -24.91 40.12
N LEU A 85 -16.83 -24.92 39.21
CA LEU A 85 -16.29 -23.69 38.60
C LEU A 85 -17.36 -23.04 37.72
N GLN A 86 -17.78 -21.86 38.10
CA GLN A 86 -18.69 -21.04 37.29
C GLN A 86 -17.88 -20.23 36.29
N THR A 87 -18.33 -20.20 35.02
CA THR A 87 -17.71 -19.39 33.99
C THR A 87 -17.79 -17.90 34.32
N GLY A 88 -16.67 -17.22 34.29
CA GLY A 88 -16.61 -15.79 34.49
C GLY A 88 -17.06 -15.00 33.28
N ILE A 89 -17.22 -13.69 33.46
CA ILE A 89 -17.52 -12.73 32.39
C ILE A 89 -16.40 -11.71 32.37
N LYS A 90 -15.92 -11.41 31.15
CA LYS A 90 -14.96 -10.32 30.93
C LYS A 90 -15.52 -9.26 30.00
N PRO A 91 -15.17 -7.98 30.19
CA PRO A 91 -15.49 -6.93 29.22
C PRO A 91 -14.78 -7.21 27.89
N GLY A 92 -15.44 -6.91 26.80
CA GLY A 92 -14.84 -6.84 25.46
C GLY A 92 -14.01 -5.57 25.28
N ALA A 93 -13.72 -5.21 24.04
CA ALA A 93 -13.02 -3.97 23.72
C ALA A 93 -13.79 -2.75 24.25
N THR A 94 -13.07 -1.70 24.60
CA THR A 94 -13.65 -0.42 25.01
C THR A 94 -14.50 0.15 23.87
N PRO A 95 -15.78 0.47 24.11
CA PRO A 95 -16.67 0.94 23.05
C PRO A 95 -16.29 2.32 22.55
N ASN A 96 -16.59 2.60 21.29
CA ASN A 96 -16.52 3.94 20.73
C ASN A 96 -17.90 4.41 20.25
N PRO A 97 -18.66 5.13 21.09
CA PRO A 97 -19.97 5.66 20.71
C PRO A 97 -19.89 6.76 19.66
N ASP A 98 -18.74 7.41 19.49
CA ASP A 98 -18.53 8.52 18.58
C ASP A 98 -18.08 8.07 17.16
N ALA A 99 -17.89 6.77 16.98
CA ALA A 99 -17.55 6.22 15.67
C ALA A 99 -18.60 6.61 14.61
N HIS A 100 -18.14 7.09 13.47
CA HIS A 100 -18.95 7.59 12.37
C HIS A 100 -18.37 7.15 11.02
N TRP A 101 -19.04 7.53 9.93
CA TRP A 101 -18.66 7.18 8.59
C TRP A 101 -17.27 7.72 8.21
N ASP A 102 -16.44 6.90 7.55
CA ASP A 102 -15.30 7.40 6.78
C ASP A 102 -15.82 8.30 5.67
N ASN A 103 -15.12 9.39 5.39
CA ASN A 103 -15.49 10.31 4.32
C ASN A 103 -14.43 10.32 3.23
N THR A 104 -14.87 10.31 1.97
CA THR A 104 -13.99 10.55 0.83
C THR A 104 -14.58 11.64 -0.03
N ASP A 105 -13.95 12.81 -0.04
CA ASP A 105 -14.24 13.89 -0.98
C ASP A 105 -13.43 13.67 -2.25
N LYS A 106 -14.13 13.54 -3.38
CA LYS A 106 -13.55 13.26 -4.69
C LYS A 106 -13.68 14.45 -5.60
N PHE A 107 -12.58 14.90 -6.16
CA PHE A 107 -12.51 15.98 -7.14
C PHE A 107 -11.98 15.41 -8.45
N ASN A 108 -12.63 15.73 -9.56
CA ASN A 108 -12.16 15.37 -10.89
C ASN A 108 -12.28 16.57 -11.83
N LEU A 109 -11.22 16.80 -12.60
CA LEU A 109 -11.18 17.75 -13.70
C LEU A 109 -10.87 16.98 -14.99
N GLY A 110 -11.79 17.01 -15.95
CA GLY A 110 -11.70 16.27 -17.20
C GLY A 110 -11.71 17.19 -18.41
N PHE A 111 -11.00 16.76 -19.46
CA PHE A 111 -10.96 17.39 -20.76
C PHE A 111 -11.29 16.36 -21.84
N ASP A 112 -12.31 16.65 -22.65
CA ASP A 112 -12.63 15.88 -23.85
C ASP A 112 -12.24 16.71 -25.07
N LEU A 113 -11.36 16.18 -25.91
CA LEU A 113 -10.75 16.88 -27.02
C LEU A 113 -10.94 16.08 -28.33
N ARG A 114 -11.15 16.78 -29.45
CA ARG A 114 -11.18 16.19 -30.79
C ARG A 114 -10.40 17.04 -31.76
N PHE A 115 -9.67 16.36 -32.65
CA PHE A 115 -8.75 16.97 -33.57
C PHE A 115 -8.83 16.28 -34.94
N LEU A 116 -8.35 16.99 -36.00
CA LEU A 116 -8.07 16.45 -37.30
C LEU A 116 -9.30 15.81 -37.98
N ASN A 117 -10.41 16.57 -38.08
CA ASN A 117 -11.69 16.09 -38.57
C ASN A 117 -12.23 14.87 -37.79
N ASN A 118 -12.15 14.95 -36.44
CA ASN A 118 -12.55 13.90 -35.50
C ASN A 118 -11.78 12.57 -35.66
N ARG A 119 -10.63 12.57 -36.33
CA ARG A 119 -9.77 11.37 -36.42
C ARG A 119 -9.08 11.08 -35.11
N LEU A 120 -8.59 12.12 -34.42
CA LEU A 120 -7.97 11.99 -33.12
C LEU A 120 -8.93 12.50 -32.04
N SER A 121 -9.25 11.64 -31.07
CA SER A 121 -9.91 12.04 -29.83
C SER A 121 -9.02 11.76 -28.63
N ALA A 122 -9.00 12.69 -27.68
CA ALA A 122 -8.27 12.57 -26.43
C ALA A 122 -9.19 12.87 -25.25
N THR A 123 -9.09 12.09 -24.20
CA THR A 123 -9.70 12.37 -22.90
C THR A 123 -8.59 12.40 -21.86
N VAL A 124 -8.60 13.44 -21.05
CA VAL A 124 -7.66 13.61 -19.93
C VAL A 124 -8.48 13.86 -18.69
N ASP A 125 -8.29 13.04 -17.66
CA ASP A 125 -8.87 13.23 -16.35
C ASP A 125 -7.77 13.38 -15.31
N VAL A 126 -7.91 14.37 -14.43
CA VAL A 126 -7.03 14.59 -13.27
C VAL A 126 -7.92 14.57 -12.05
N TYR A 127 -7.57 13.74 -11.08
CA TYR A 127 -8.35 13.58 -9.86
C TYR A 127 -7.53 13.78 -8.60
N TYR A 128 -8.23 14.22 -7.57
CA TYR A 128 -7.70 14.33 -6.21
C TYR A 128 -8.78 13.92 -5.22
N ASP A 129 -8.51 12.86 -4.47
CA ASP A 129 -9.42 12.28 -3.50
C ASP A 129 -8.86 12.50 -2.09
N ILE A 130 -9.66 13.05 -1.19
CA ILE A 130 -9.33 13.24 0.22
C ILE A 130 -10.12 12.22 1.02
N ASN A 131 -9.44 11.20 1.51
CA ASN A 131 -10.04 10.20 2.39
C ASN A 131 -9.70 10.56 3.83
N SER A 132 -10.70 11.02 4.58
CA SER A 132 -10.60 11.46 5.98
C SER A 132 -11.44 10.60 6.91
N ASP A 133 -11.24 10.77 8.20
CA ASP A 133 -11.95 10.04 9.25
C ASP A 133 -11.84 8.52 9.11
N ILE A 134 -10.70 8.04 8.62
CA ILE A 134 -10.49 6.61 8.36
C ILE A 134 -10.60 5.83 9.66
N LEU A 135 -11.51 4.84 9.66
CA LEU A 135 -11.68 3.94 10.81
C LEU A 135 -10.44 3.04 10.98
N ASN A 136 -9.76 3.20 12.10
CA ASN A 136 -8.50 2.53 12.38
C ASN A 136 -8.57 1.77 13.71
N GLN A 137 -8.08 0.53 13.72
CA GLN A 137 -8.03 -0.33 14.91
C GLN A 137 -6.74 -0.16 15.72
N ASN A 138 -5.68 0.37 15.12
CA ASN A 138 -4.32 0.31 15.66
C ASN A 138 -3.90 1.54 16.49
N ILE A 139 -4.84 2.31 17.01
CA ILE A 139 -4.47 3.46 17.86
C ILE A 139 -4.24 3.11 19.34
N GLY A 140 -4.40 1.84 19.71
CA GLY A 140 -4.15 1.36 21.08
C GLY A 140 -2.73 1.57 21.61
N GLY A 141 -1.73 1.76 20.70
CA GLY A 141 -0.37 2.16 21.09
C GLY A 141 -0.23 3.65 21.42
N ILE A 142 -1.19 4.48 21.00
CA ILE A 142 -1.21 5.93 21.22
C ILE A 142 -2.12 6.30 22.38
N ILE A 143 -3.25 5.60 22.50
CA ILE A 143 -4.20 5.78 23.61
C ILE A 143 -4.17 4.52 24.46
N GLY A 144 -3.39 4.55 25.54
CA GLY A 144 -3.33 3.45 26.51
C GLY A 144 -4.67 3.32 27.22
N THR A 145 -5.42 2.27 26.90
CA THR A 145 -6.60 1.89 27.68
C THR A 145 -6.19 0.91 28.77
N PRO A 146 -6.57 1.16 30.04
CA PRO A 146 -6.26 0.23 31.11
C PRO A 146 -6.86 -1.16 30.86
N ILE A 147 -6.12 -2.20 31.22
CA ILE A 147 -6.54 -3.61 31.03
C ILE A 147 -7.88 -3.92 31.68
N PHE A 148 -8.18 -3.30 32.83
CA PHE A 148 -9.46 -3.49 33.52
C PHE A 148 -10.65 -2.87 32.78
N ALA A 149 -10.40 -1.91 31.87
CA ALA A 149 -11.42 -1.30 30.99
C ALA A 149 -11.57 -2.03 29.64
N GLY A 150 -10.98 -3.25 29.52
CA GLY A 150 -11.04 -4.04 28.28
C GLY A 150 -9.75 -4.04 27.47
N GLY A 151 -8.79 -3.15 27.75
CA GLY A 151 -7.42 -3.16 27.23
C GLY A 151 -7.24 -2.87 25.74
N ALA A 152 -8.28 -2.92 24.93
CA ALA A 152 -8.28 -2.63 23.51
C ALA A 152 -9.36 -1.64 23.18
N LEU A 153 -9.10 -0.73 22.26
CA LEU A 153 -10.12 0.15 21.68
C LEU A 153 -10.80 -0.56 20.50
N THR A 154 -12.06 -0.23 20.27
CA THR A 154 -12.70 -0.47 18.98
C THR A 154 -12.13 0.49 17.96
N GLU A 155 -12.61 0.39 16.71
CA GLU A 155 -12.22 1.31 15.65
C GLU A 155 -12.49 2.76 16.03
N VAL A 156 -11.56 3.64 15.72
CA VAL A 156 -11.64 5.08 15.92
C VAL A 156 -11.44 5.79 14.60
N ASN A 157 -12.22 6.83 14.35
CA ASN A 157 -12.03 7.68 13.18
C ASN A 157 -10.78 8.53 13.36
N PHE A 158 -9.66 8.03 12.85
CA PHE A 158 -8.38 8.72 12.88
C PHE A 158 -7.54 8.31 11.69
N GLY A 159 -7.28 9.25 10.84
CA GLY A 159 -6.41 9.06 9.69
C GLY A 159 -6.91 9.81 8.46
N ARG A 160 -5.94 10.25 7.67
CA ARG A 160 -6.20 10.89 6.39
C ARG A 160 -5.19 10.42 5.36
N ILE A 161 -5.71 9.98 4.21
CA ILE A 161 -4.91 9.59 3.04
C ILE A 161 -5.46 10.33 1.83
N ASP A 162 -4.61 11.13 1.19
CA ASP A 162 -4.93 11.76 -0.08
C ASP A 162 -4.48 10.84 -1.22
N ALA A 163 -5.36 10.60 -2.20
CA ALA A 163 -5.05 9.90 -3.44
C ALA A 163 -5.18 10.86 -4.62
N PHE A 164 -4.30 10.75 -5.59
CA PHE A 164 -4.29 11.63 -6.76
C PHE A 164 -3.78 10.88 -7.98
N GLY A 165 -4.16 11.38 -9.15
CA GLY A 165 -3.71 10.78 -10.39
C GLY A 165 -4.22 11.50 -11.62
N SER A 166 -3.79 10.97 -12.76
CA SER A 166 -4.24 11.39 -14.07
C SER A 166 -4.43 10.18 -14.99
N GLU A 167 -5.46 10.23 -15.80
CA GLU A 167 -5.81 9.21 -16.78
C GLU A 167 -5.87 9.84 -18.16
N PHE A 168 -5.33 9.12 -19.14
CA PHE A 168 -5.24 9.55 -20.51
C PHE A 168 -5.82 8.47 -21.41
N SER A 169 -6.71 8.87 -22.31
CA SER A 169 -7.24 8.04 -23.36
C SER A 169 -7.05 8.73 -24.69
N LEU A 170 -6.33 8.10 -25.61
CA LEU A 170 -6.12 8.59 -26.97
C LEU A 170 -6.73 7.59 -27.94
N ASN A 171 -7.53 8.06 -28.88
CA ASN A 171 -8.11 7.22 -29.92
C ASN A 171 -7.92 7.90 -31.28
N TRP A 172 -7.27 7.17 -32.17
CA TRP A 172 -7.17 7.50 -33.58
C TRP A 172 -8.15 6.64 -34.39
N ARG A 173 -8.93 7.25 -35.27
CA ARG A 173 -9.83 6.57 -36.21
C ARG A 173 -9.63 7.13 -37.59
N ASP A 174 -9.43 6.27 -38.56
CA ASP A 174 -9.31 6.67 -39.94
C ASP A 174 -9.73 5.56 -40.89
N LYS A 175 -9.66 5.83 -42.18
CA LYS A 175 -9.90 4.83 -43.24
C LYS A 175 -8.85 4.93 -44.32
N ILE A 176 -8.46 3.77 -44.84
CA ILE A 176 -7.62 3.64 -46.01
C ILE A 176 -8.44 2.82 -47.00
N ASP A 177 -8.86 3.47 -48.10
CA ASP A 177 -9.78 2.91 -49.09
C ASP A 177 -11.06 2.36 -48.39
N GLN A 178 -11.27 1.06 -48.41
CA GLN A 178 -12.44 0.38 -47.84
C GLN A 178 -12.19 -0.14 -46.40
N VAL A 179 -10.98 -0.01 -45.90
CA VAL A 179 -10.61 -0.45 -44.55
C VAL A 179 -10.75 0.70 -43.58
N LYS A 180 -11.66 0.57 -42.63
CA LYS A 180 -11.74 1.46 -41.47
C LYS A 180 -10.88 0.88 -40.35
N TYR A 181 -10.08 1.69 -39.69
CA TYR A 181 -9.26 1.24 -38.56
C TYR A 181 -9.30 2.22 -37.39
N ASN A 182 -9.03 1.71 -36.20
CA ASN A 182 -8.87 2.50 -35.02
C ASN A 182 -7.72 1.99 -34.15
N ILE A 183 -7.02 2.93 -33.53
CA ILE A 183 -5.96 2.67 -32.57
C ILE A 183 -6.28 3.47 -31.32
N GLY A 184 -6.45 2.79 -30.20
CA GLY A 184 -6.68 3.39 -28.90
C GLY A 184 -5.55 3.09 -27.92
N VAL A 185 -5.14 4.08 -27.11
CA VAL A 185 -4.16 3.90 -26.04
C VAL A 185 -4.70 4.53 -24.79
N ASN A 186 -4.76 3.74 -23.70
CA ASN A 186 -5.14 4.21 -22.38
C ASN A 186 -3.97 3.99 -21.43
N PHE A 187 -3.61 5.02 -20.68
CA PHE A 187 -2.59 4.95 -19.63
C PHE A 187 -2.94 5.92 -18.50
N GLY A 188 -2.39 5.68 -17.33
CA GLY A 188 -2.62 6.54 -16.18
C GLY A 188 -1.49 6.50 -15.17
N PHE A 189 -1.45 7.55 -14.38
CA PHE A 189 -0.53 7.68 -13.25
C PHE A 189 -1.35 7.90 -11.99
N ASN A 190 -1.01 7.18 -10.94
CA ASN A 190 -1.64 7.34 -9.65
C ASN A 190 -0.61 7.38 -8.52
N GLY A 191 -1.01 7.97 -7.44
CA GLY A 191 -0.23 8.02 -6.21
C GLY A 191 -1.13 8.29 -5.03
N ASN A 192 -0.59 8.12 -3.85
CA ASN A 192 -1.24 8.54 -2.63
C ASN A 192 -0.21 9.07 -1.63
N ARG A 193 -0.70 9.78 -0.64
CA ARG A 193 0.10 10.29 0.46
C ARG A 193 -0.69 10.22 1.76
N VAL A 194 -0.10 9.60 2.75
CA VAL A 194 -0.61 9.58 4.11
C VAL A 194 -0.40 10.98 4.71
N ARG A 195 -1.46 11.61 5.17
CA ARG A 195 -1.43 12.94 5.79
C ARG A 195 -1.49 12.87 7.29
N GLU A 196 -2.25 11.91 7.78
CA GLU A 196 -2.48 11.70 9.20
C GLU A 196 -2.65 10.20 9.44
N TRP A 197 -1.88 9.65 10.38
CA TRP A 197 -1.93 8.21 10.69
C TRP A 197 -1.44 7.95 12.12
N PRO A 198 -2.06 7.01 12.84
CA PRO A 198 -1.58 6.61 14.15
C PRO A 198 -0.21 5.97 14.02
N GLN A 199 0.82 6.63 14.52
CA GLN A 199 2.19 6.13 14.47
C GLN A 199 2.55 5.45 15.80
N SER A 200 2.91 4.17 15.73
CA SER A 200 3.40 3.40 16.88
C SER A 200 4.92 3.36 16.98
N ALA A 201 5.62 3.74 15.90
CA ALA A 201 7.08 3.74 15.83
C ALA A 201 7.61 5.13 15.44
N PRO A 202 8.80 5.51 15.91
CA PRO A 202 9.46 6.73 15.48
C PRO A 202 9.58 6.81 13.96
N SER A 203 9.43 8.02 13.41
CA SER A 203 9.40 8.25 11.95
C SER A 203 10.73 7.93 11.25
N TYR A 204 11.85 7.93 11.99
CA TYR A 204 13.17 7.60 11.48
C TYR A 204 13.38 6.09 11.26
N ILE A 205 12.58 5.22 11.89
CA ILE A 205 12.67 3.77 11.67
C ILE A 205 12.17 3.43 10.28
N GLN A 206 13.05 2.86 9.47
CA GLN A 206 12.73 2.46 8.10
C GLN A 206 12.12 1.05 8.10
N GLU A 207 10.83 0.98 7.85
CA GLU A 207 10.10 -0.28 7.76
C GLU A 207 8.91 -0.19 6.80
N ASN A 208 8.37 -1.36 6.43
CA ASN A 208 7.19 -1.45 5.56
C ASN A 208 5.90 -1.22 6.38
N SER A 209 5.70 0.00 6.85
CA SER A 209 4.53 0.41 7.63
C SER A 209 3.88 1.67 7.07
N VAL A 210 2.60 1.86 7.35
CA VAL A 210 1.89 3.11 7.02
C VAL A 210 2.39 4.21 7.94
N ARG A 211 2.84 5.32 7.38
CA ARG A 211 3.34 6.48 8.13
C ARG A 211 3.06 7.79 7.43
N GLU A 212 2.98 8.84 8.19
CA GLU A 212 2.76 10.19 7.67
C GLU A 212 3.86 10.62 6.70
N GLY A 213 3.46 11.35 5.67
CA GLY A 213 4.36 11.82 4.62
C GLY A 213 4.73 10.77 3.57
N ALA A 214 4.49 9.48 3.82
CA ALA A 214 4.78 8.39 2.89
C ALA A 214 3.58 8.03 2.02
N SER A 215 3.82 7.21 0.99
CA SER A 215 2.78 6.54 0.23
C SER A 215 2.41 5.21 0.90
N THR A 216 1.17 4.76 0.76
CA THR A 216 0.77 3.39 1.15
C THR A 216 1.29 2.34 0.17
N ILE A 217 1.74 2.76 -1.01
CA ILE A 217 2.47 1.91 -1.96
C ILE A 217 3.94 1.96 -1.55
N PHE A 218 4.32 1.12 -0.60
CA PHE A 218 5.63 1.16 0.01
C PHE A 218 6.77 0.92 -0.98
N PRO A 219 7.87 1.68 -0.86
CA PRO A 219 9.15 1.15 -1.29
C PRO A 219 9.43 -0.12 -0.47
N THR A 220 10.01 -1.12 -1.08
CA THR A 220 10.44 -2.32 -0.36
C THR A 220 11.67 -1.96 0.47
N TYR A 221 11.63 -2.19 1.77
CA TYR A 221 12.77 -2.13 2.66
C TYR A 221 13.30 -3.53 2.92
N GLY A 222 14.59 -3.66 3.11
CA GLY A 222 15.26 -4.92 3.36
C GLY A 222 16.78 -4.74 3.49
N TYR A 223 17.48 -5.84 3.72
CA TYR A 223 18.94 -5.84 3.72
C TYR A 223 19.47 -5.78 2.28
N LYS A 224 20.48 -4.96 2.06
CA LYS A 224 21.25 -4.99 0.82
C LYS A 224 22.21 -6.15 0.82
N VAL A 225 22.36 -6.80 -0.30
CA VAL A 225 23.25 -7.93 -0.46
C VAL A 225 24.72 -7.45 -0.52
N TRP A 226 25.59 -8.07 0.26
CA TRP A 226 27.01 -7.88 0.16
C TRP A 226 27.56 -8.65 -1.06
N ARG A 227 28.27 -7.97 -1.94
CA ARG A 227 28.70 -8.53 -3.22
C ARG A 227 30.13 -9.06 -3.25
N GLY A 228 30.76 -9.21 -2.09
CA GLY A 228 32.12 -9.73 -1.95
C GLY A 228 32.21 -11.26 -1.92
N THR A 229 31.13 -12.00 -2.13
CA THR A 229 31.13 -13.45 -2.27
C THR A 229 31.75 -13.86 -3.62
N SER A 230 32.20 -15.09 -3.74
CA SER A 230 32.86 -15.64 -4.93
C SER A 230 32.05 -15.45 -6.22
N SER A 231 30.72 -15.51 -6.13
CA SER A 231 29.79 -15.30 -7.26
C SER A 231 29.21 -13.88 -7.32
N GLY A 232 29.53 -13.00 -6.38
CA GLY A 232 29.04 -11.61 -6.33
C GLY A 232 27.53 -11.45 -6.09
N ASP A 233 26.82 -12.51 -5.70
CA ASP A 233 25.37 -12.53 -5.50
C ASP A 233 24.97 -12.51 -4.02
N GLY A 234 25.95 -12.58 -3.11
CA GLY A 234 25.77 -12.54 -1.67
C GLY A 234 25.33 -13.84 -1.05
N ILE A 235 25.45 -14.97 -1.76
CA ILE A 235 25.24 -16.29 -1.18
C ILE A 235 26.58 -16.85 -0.73
N LEU A 236 26.67 -17.20 0.54
CA LEU A 236 27.84 -17.88 1.11
C LEU A 236 27.82 -19.33 0.63
N ARG A 237 28.70 -19.72 -0.29
CA ARG A 237 28.68 -21.06 -0.89
C ARG A 237 29.66 -22.04 -0.26
N ASN A 238 30.74 -21.53 0.25
CA ASN A 238 31.84 -22.33 0.80
C ASN A 238 32.48 -21.65 2.02
N SER A 239 33.47 -22.30 2.61
CA SER A 239 34.22 -21.78 3.75
C SER A 239 34.92 -20.47 3.45
N ASP A 240 35.43 -20.29 2.24
CA ASP A 240 36.18 -19.08 1.85
C ASP A 240 35.23 -17.86 1.77
N ASP A 241 34.01 -18.06 1.25
CA ASP A 241 32.97 -17.01 1.27
C ASP A 241 32.61 -16.62 2.70
N ILE A 242 32.48 -17.60 3.61
CA ILE A 242 32.18 -17.34 5.02
C ILE A 242 33.31 -16.60 5.70
N GLU A 243 34.56 -17.02 5.49
CA GLU A 243 35.75 -16.37 6.07
C GLU A 243 35.89 -14.94 5.55
N ASN A 244 35.76 -14.74 4.23
CA ASN A 244 35.84 -13.41 3.62
C ASN A 244 34.75 -12.47 4.15
N TYR A 245 33.55 -12.98 4.32
CA TYR A 245 32.45 -12.19 4.85
C TYR A 245 32.65 -11.84 6.33
N TRP A 246 33.09 -12.80 7.13
CA TRP A 246 33.38 -12.54 8.54
C TRP A 246 34.54 -11.56 8.72
N ASN A 247 35.57 -11.66 7.90
CA ASN A 247 36.67 -10.70 7.86
C ASN A 247 36.19 -9.28 7.50
N TYR A 248 35.25 -9.18 6.56
CA TYR A 248 34.61 -7.89 6.23
C TYR A 248 33.89 -7.29 7.44
N LEU A 249 33.07 -8.07 8.16
CA LEU A 249 32.38 -7.60 9.36
C LEU A 249 33.40 -7.25 10.48
N SER A 250 34.42 -8.08 10.66
CA SER A 250 35.45 -7.88 11.69
C SER A 250 36.26 -6.59 11.46
N ALA A 251 36.61 -6.30 10.22
CA ALA A 251 37.30 -5.06 9.86
C ALA A 251 36.48 -3.79 10.15
N ASN A 252 35.17 -3.84 9.83
CA ASN A 252 34.25 -2.75 10.16
C ASN A 252 34.07 -2.60 11.68
N ALA A 253 33.95 -3.72 12.39
CA ALA A 253 33.83 -3.74 13.85
C ALA A 253 35.07 -3.16 14.55
N GLU A 254 36.27 -3.52 14.10
CA GLU A 254 37.51 -2.97 14.62
C GLU A 254 37.61 -1.45 14.41
N ALA A 255 37.26 -0.98 13.21
CA ALA A 255 37.25 0.46 12.88
C ALA A 255 36.23 1.24 13.73
N ALA A 256 35.12 0.64 14.11
CA ALA A 256 34.07 1.25 14.94
C ALA A 256 34.23 1.01 16.45
N GLY A 257 35.21 0.21 16.87
CA GLY A 257 35.39 -0.16 18.29
C GLY A 257 34.30 -1.08 18.84
N THR A 258 33.70 -1.94 17.99
CA THR A 258 32.63 -2.87 18.32
C THR A 258 33.08 -4.35 18.16
N SER A 259 32.17 -5.27 18.19
CA SER A 259 32.41 -6.68 17.89
C SER A 259 31.54 -7.15 16.74
N PRO A 260 32.04 -7.98 15.81
CA PRO A 260 31.28 -8.43 14.66
C PRO A 260 30.05 -9.23 15.08
N GLU A 261 28.94 -8.97 14.41
CA GLU A 261 27.66 -9.64 14.66
C GLU A 261 26.83 -9.73 13.37
N TYR A 262 26.29 -10.90 13.08
CA TYR A 262 25.40 -11.14 11.95
C TYR A 262 24.03 -11.58 12.44
N LEU A 263 23.02 -10.69 12.48
CA LEU A 263 21.64 -11.00 12.88
C LEU A 263 21.56 -11.79 14.23
N GLY A 264 22.37 -11.37 15.21
CA GLY A 264 22.47 -12.04 16.52
C GLY A 264 23.54 -13.14 16.58
N VAL A 265 24.12 -13.54 15.47
CA VAL A 265 25.25 -14.49 15.42
C VAL A 265 26.55 -13.75 15.68
N LYS A 266 27.31 -14.22 16.65
CA LYS A 266 28.58 -13.60 17.11
C LYS A 266 29.84 -14.43 16.82
N ASP A 267 29.68 -15.54 16.14
CA ASP A 267 30.77 -16.47 15.82
C ASP A 267 30.64 -16.96 14.38
N ALA A 268 31.71 -16.84 13.62
CA ALA A 268 31.80 -17.28 12.22
C ALA A 268 31.42 -18.76 12.02
N SER A 269 31.67 -19.62 13.02
CA SER A 269 31.35 -21.04 12.95
C SER A 269 29.84 -21.36 12.85
N GLN A 270 29.00 -20.37 13.17
CA GLN A 270 27.55 -20.50 13.07
C GLN A 270 27.02 -20.13 11.67
N LEU A 271 27.84 -19.47 10.83
CA LEU A 271 27.49 -19.23 9.44
C LEU A 271 27.63 -20.52 8.64
N LYS A 272 26.69 -20.73 7.71
CA LYS A 272 26.62 -21.96 6.91
C LYS A 272 26.51 -21.64 5.43
N PRO A 273 27.02 -22.50 4.56
CA PRO A 273 26.73 -22.43 3.14
C PRO A 273 25.23 -22.35 2.86
N GLY A 274 24.84 -21.48 1.91
CA GLY A 274 23.44 -21.16 1.60
C GLY A 274 22.89 -19.95 2.32
N MET A 275 23.56 -19.40 3.35
CA MET A 275 23.15 -18.16 4.00
C MET A 275 23.46 -16.95 3.11
N LEU A 276 22.63 -15.89 3.25
CA LEU A 276 22.84 -14.63 2.57
C LEU A 276 23.81 -13.73 3.36
N ALA A 277 24.77 -13.15 2.70
CA ALA A 277 25.62 -12.10 3.22
C ALA A 277 24.99 -10.73 2.98
N TYR A 278 24.83 -9.95 4.02
CA TYR A 278 24.26 -8.61 3.93
C TYR A 278 25.34 -7.54 4.09
N GLN A 279 25.11 -6.41 3.44
CA GLN A 279 26.00 -5.26 3.51
C GLN A 279 25.79 -4.53 4.83
N ASP A 280 26.86 -4.30 5.56
CA ASP A 280 26.90 -3.40 6.69
C ASP A 280 26.81 -1.95 6.17
N LEU A 281 25.72 -1.28 6.48
CA LEU A 281 25.42 0.07 5.99
C LEU A 281 25.80 1.14 7.01
N GLY A 282 25.75 0.82 8.28
CA GLY A 282 26.09 1.75 9.34
C GLY A 282 25.67 1.28 10.72
N GLY A 283 26.07 2.03 11.73
CA GLY A 283 25.70 1.80 13.11
C GLY A 283 24.28 2.24 13.47
N VAL A 284 24.05 2.52 14.74
CA VAL A 284 22.71 2.86 15.27
C VAL A 284 22.14 4.09 14.56
N LEU A 285 20.88 3.96 14.14
CA LEU A 285 20.09 5.05 13.57
C LEU A 285 19.62 5.98 14.70
N ASN A 286 20.01 7.24 14.65
CA ASN A 286 19.63 8.26 15.60
C ASN A 286 18.24 8.83 15.32
N GLU A 287 17.65 9.51 16.32
CA GLU A 287 16.31 10.13 16.20
C GLU A 287 16.24 11.24 15.13
N ASP A 288 17.35 11.89 14.83
CA ASP A 288 17.46 12.89 13.76
C ASP A 288 17.59 12.27 12.36
N GLY A 289 17.60 10.93 12.26
CA GLY A 289 17.79 10.19 11.00
C GLY A 289 19.24 10.06 10.56
N THR A 290 20.20 10.53 11.35
CA THR A 290 21.63 10.30 11.08
C THR A 290 22.04 8.90 11.50
N GLN A 291 23.08 8.37 10.88
CA GLN A 291 23.64 7.05 11.17
C GLN A 291 25.16 7.11 11.10
N SER A 292 25.83 6.43 12.02
CA SER A 292 27.27 6.28 11.95
C SER A 292 27.67 5.39 10.76
N GLY A 293 28.94 5.37 10.41
CA GLY A 293 29.46 4.44 9.38
C GLY A 293 29.31 2.97 9.78
N PRO A 294 29.69 2.04 8.87
CA PRO A 294 29.67 0.60 9.13
C PRO A 294 30.32 0.24 10.47
N ASP A 295 29.66 -0.63 11.24
CA ASP A 295 30.06 -0.96 12.60
C ASP A 295 30.34 -2.46 12.83
N GLY A 296 30.34 -3.26 11.76
CA GLY A 296 30.57 -4.70 11.80
C GLY A 296 29.39 -5.51 12.29
N ARG A 297 28.21 -4.90 12.46
CA ARG A 297 27.00 -5.56 12.92
C ARG A 297 25.91 -5.50 11.86
N ILE A 298 25.29 -6.60 11.59
CA ILE A 298 24.10 -6.65 10.73
C ILE A 298 22.87 -6.76 11.60
N ALA A 299 22.08 -5.69 11.67
CA ALA A 299 20.85 -5.65 12.45
C ALA A 299 19.74 -4.89 11.72
N LYS A 300 18.47 -5.25 11.98
CA LYS A 300 17.33 -4.60 11.34
C LYS A 300 17.26 -3.08 11.64
N THR A 301 17.69 -2.69 12.83
CA THR A 301 17.69 -1.29 13.27
C THR A 301 18.78 -0.43 12.62
N GLN A 302 19.76 -1.04 11.95
CA GLN A 302 20.94 -0.40 11.41
C GLN A 302 21.04 -0.54 9.88
N ASP A 303 20.82 -1.76 9.36
CA ASP A 303 21.14 -2.12 7.97
C ASP A 303 19.90 -2.34 7.10
N TYR A 304 18.71 -2.14 7.67
CA TYR A 304 17.46 -2.24 6.94
C TYR A 304 17.22 -0.97 6.14
N ALA A 305 17.42 -1.03 4.83
CA ALA A 305 17.41 0.12 3.95
C ALA A 305 16.39 -0.01 2.83
N LYS A 306 16.07 1.12 2.21
CA LYS A 306 15.23 1.16 1.02
C LYS A 306 15.92 0.43 -0.13
N LEU A 307 15.27 -0.60 -0.65
CA LEU A 307 15.67 -1.29 -1.86
C LEU A 307 15.09 -0.58 -3.09
N ASN A 308 15.73 -0.75 -4.26
CA ASN A 308 15.23 -0.21 -5.53
C ASN A 308 14.04 -1.05 -6.07
N LYS A 309 13.11 -1.37 -5.18
CA LYS A 309 11.92 -2.17 -5.45
C LYS A 309 10.72 -1.48 -4.81
N SER A 310 9.58 -1.53 -5.48
CA SER A 310 8.35 -0.90 -5.01
C SER A 310 7.15 -1.74 -5.45
N GLY A 311 6.09 -1.75 -4.67
CA GLY A 311 4.81 -2.34 -5.06
C GLY A 311 4.09 -1.59 -6.19
N LYS A 312 4.61 -0.43 -6.64
CA LYS A 312 3.99 0.38 -7.68
C LYS A 312 4.12 -0.28 -9.05
N THR A 313 2.98 -0.49 -9.69
CA THR A 313 2.89 -0.95 -11.08
C THR A 313 2.60 0.20 -12.02
N TYR A 314 3.11 0.09 -13.23
CA TYR A 314 2.82 0.95 -14.36
C TYR A 314 2.23 0.12 -15.48
N GLY A 315 1.46 0.73 -16.36
CA GLY A 315 0.92 -0.01 -17.48
C GLY A 315 0.15 0.88 -18.45
N PHE A 316 -0.10 0.32 -19.62
CA PHE A 316 -0.98 0.91 -20.62
C PHE A 316 -1.77 -0.20 -21.32
N THR A 317 -2.88 0.19 -21.92
CA THR A 317 -3.69 -0.70 -22.75
C THR A 317 -3.78 -0.14 -24.14
N THR A 318 -3.43 -0.93 -25.14
CA THR A 318 -3.61 -0.61 -26.56
C THR A 318 -4.80 -1.39 -27.11
N LYS A 319 -5.67 -0.70 -27.83
CA LYS A 319 -6.79 -1.29 -28.55
C LYS A 319 -6.59 -1.06 -30.04
N LEU A 320 -6.66 -2.12 -30.81
CA LEU A 320 -6.56 -2.08 -32.28
C LEU A 320 -7.85 -2.64 -32.86
N GLY A 321 -8.42 -1.94 -33.82
CA GLY A 321 -9.61 -2.40 -34.54
C GLY A 321 -9.47 -2.16 -36.03
N ALA A 322 -10.00 -3.06 -36.84
CA ALA A 322 -10.11 -2.91 -38.27
C ALA A 322 -11.42 -3.50 -38.78
N GLU A 323 -12.03 -2.86 -39.76
CA GLU A 323 -13.25 -3.31 -40.45
C GLU A 323 -13.06 -3.24 -41.95
N TRP A 324 -13.36 -4.34 -42.63
CA TRP A 324 -13.32 -4.44 -44.07
C TRP A 324 -14.45 -5.33 -44.60
N LYS A 325 -15.31 -4.80 -45.47
CA LYS A 325 -16.42 -5.54 -46.14
C LYS A 325 -17.24 -6.42 -45.20
N GLY A 326 -17.56 -5.94 -44.00
CA GLY A 326 -18.37 -6.66 -42.98
C GLY A 326 -17.56 -7.62 -42.11
N ILE A 327 -16.26 -7.75 -42.33
CA ILE A 327 -15.35 -8.48 -41.44
C ILE A 327 -14.74 -7.48 -40.49
N SER A 328 -14.82 -7.72 -39.17
CA SER A 328 -14.22 -6.88 -38.15
C SER A 328 -13.18 -7.66 -37.34
N PHE A 329 -12.08 -6.98 -37.06
CA PHE A 329 -11.02 -7.45 -36.18
C PHE A 329 -10.86 -6.49 -35.01
N ASN A 330 -10.78 -7.03 -33.80
CA ASN A 330 -10.50 -6.25 -32.60
C ASN A 330 -9.46 -6.97 -31.75
N MET A 331 -8.45 -6.24 -31.29
CA MET A 331 -7.41 -6.74 -30.41
C MET A 331 -7.18 -5.77 -29.28
N MET A 332 -6.99 -6.28 -28.07
CA MET A 332 -6.58 -5.51 -26.91
C MET A 332 -5.30 -6.10 -26.34
N ILE A 333 -4.31 -5.24 -26.14
CA ILE A 333 -3.03 -5.59 -25.53
C ILE A 333 -2.91 -4.80 -24.24
N ALA A 334 -2.89 -5.49 -23.10
CA ALA A 334 -2.60 -4.90 -21.81
C ALA A 334 -1.14 -5.18 -21.45
N THR A 335 -0.41 -4.13 -21.15
CA THR A 335 0.99 -4.20 -20.74
C THR A 335 1.13 -3.64 -19.34
N SER A 336 1.84 -4.35 -18.47
CA SER A 336 2.17 -3.86 -17.13
C SER A 336 3.60 -4.23 -16.77
N TRP A 337 4.24 -3.36 -15.98
CA TRP A 337 5.60 -3.56 -15.47
C TRP A 337 5.77 -2.89 -14.11
N GLY A 338 6.87 -3.20 -13.42
CA GLY A 338 7.08 -2.81 -12.02
C GLY A 338 6.37 -3.77 -11.07
N GLY A 339 6.05 -3.33 -9.87
CA GLY A 339 5.27 -4.12 -8.93
C GLY A 339 6.02 -5.31 -8.33
N TYR A 340 7.02 -5.04 -7.54
CA TYR A 340 7.70 -6.08 -6.77
C TYR A 340 6.84 -6.52 -5.59
N ARG A 341 6.75 -7.82 -5.39
CA ARG A 341 6.08 -8.43 -4.24
C ARG A 341 7.09 -9.29 -3.49
N GLN A 342 7.14 -9.13 -2.18
CA GLN A 342 7.86 -10.06 -1.32
C GLN A 342 7.11 -11.39 -1.27
N ILE A 343 7.81 -12.47 -1.54
CA ILE A 343 7.31 -13.82 -1.32
C ILE A 343 7.69 -14.19 0.11
N ASP A 344 6.70 -14.45 0.94
CA ASP A 344 6.91 -14.94 2.30
C ASP A 344 7.06 -16.45 2.26
N VAL A 345 8.29 -16.92 2.33
CA VAL A 345 8.62 -18.34 2.24
C VAL A 345 7.93 -19.15 3.36
N ASN A 346 7.68 -18.55 4.51
CA ASN A 346 6.97 -19.20 5.61
C ASN A 346 5.48 -19.49 5.34
N LYS A 347 4.91 -18.87 4.32
CA LYS A 347 3.51 -19.13 3.88
C LYS A 347 3.41 -20.23 2.82
N ILE A 348 4.52 -20.82 2.43
CA ILE A 348 4.55 -21.94 1.49
C ILE A 348 4.23 -23.26 2.19
N THR A 349 4.32 -23.31 3.52
CA THR A 349 3.84 -24.44 4.29
C THR A 349 2.33 -24.34 4.52
N THR A 350 1.59 -25.31 4.04
CA THR A 350 0.15 -25.44 4.35
C THR A 350 -0.03 -25.87 5.81
N SER A 351 -1.21 -25.66 6.35
CA SER A 351 -1.57 -26.12 7.71
C SER A 351 -1.46 -27.64 7.88
N SER A 352 -1.35 -28.41 6.80
CA SER A 352 -1.11 -29.85 6.74
C SER A 352 0.39 -30.21 6.70
N GLY A 353 1.29 -29.24 6.68
CA GLY A 353 2.73 -29.48 6.61
C GLY A 353 3.25 -29.78 5.20
N ASP A 354 2.40 -29.73 4.19
CA ASP A 354 2.84 -29.90 2.80
C ASP A 354 3.61 -28.68 2.34
N MET A 355 4.88 -28.85 2.02
CA MET A 355 5.68 -27.81 1.39
C MET A 355 5.38 -27.78 -0.11
N LEU A 356 4.87 -26.67 -0.62
CA LEU A 356 4.71 -26.45 -2.06
C LEU A 356 6.05 -26.34 -2.80
N TRP A 357 7.13 -26.08 -2.04
CA TRP A 357 8.50 -25.96 -2.54
C TRP A 357 9.44 -26.59 -1.52
N THR A 358 10.27 -27.51 -1.95
CA THR A 358 11.37 -27.98 -1.11
C THR A 358 12.52 -26.96 -1.18
N PRO A 359 13.26 -26.73 -0.07
CA PRO A 359 14.45 -25.88 -0.12
C PRO A 359 15.44 -26.29 -1.22
N ASP A 360 15.50 -27.57 -1.54
CA ASP A 360 16.39 -28.14 -2.55
C ASP A 360 15.98 -27.76 -3.98
N SER A 361 14.71 -27.47 -4.25
CA SER A 361 14.24 -27.03 -5.57
C SER A 361 14.58 -25.56 -5.91
N PHE A 362 15.11 -24.79 -4.98
CA PHE A 362 15.58 -23.42 -5.21
C PHE A 362 17.05 -23.32 -5.69
N TRP A 363 17.78 -24.44 -5.66
CA TRP A 363 19.24 -24.43 -5.79
C TRP A 363 19.76 -25.30 -6.95
N GLU A 364 18.89 -25.85 -7.77
CA GLU A 364 19.26 -26.73 -8.88
C GLU A 364 19.41 -26.05 -10.25
N ASP A 365 19.48 -24.71 -10.32
CA ASP A 365 19.78 -23.98 -11.56
C ASP A 365 20.99 -23.05 -11.42
#